data_1d0a623c22ed2efe97bd152bd7d8f938
#
_entry.id   1d0a623c22ed2efe97bd152bd7d8f938
#
_cell.length_a   1.000
_cell.length_b   1.000
_cell.length_c   1.000
_cell.angle_alpha   90.00
_cell.angle_beta   90.00
_cell.angle_gamma   90.00
#
_symmetry.space_group_name_H-M   'P 1'
#
loop_
_entity.id
_entity.type
_entity.pdbx_description
1 polymer ?
#
loop_
_entity_poly.entity_id
_entity_poly.type
_entity_poly.pdbx_seq_one_letter_code
_entity_poly.pdbx_strand_id
1 'polypeptide(L)'
;IPLGTEGASGVAGMAIDVQDLTAARTEFRQLSDAQRHLLNMISAGVVQFGADYSLIFANLPFQRLFAFRDQWLTEKPEFARVLDRMRENGKLPEVRDFPAWRGERENWFRSPEPSEENWLLPDGTHLRVLAQPVPDGGLLLIFEDRTEQAQLASARDILLRVRTATFDNLFEAIAVFAADGRLSIWNRLFAETWGLPDEILIRHPRLDEILPLMSKHLKK
;
A
#
# COMPACT_ATOMS: atom_id res chain seq x y z
N ILE A 1 31.10 -2.46 52.60
CA ILE A 1 32.24 -1.57 52.97
C ILE A 1 32.55 -1.92 54.43
N PRO A 2 33.76 -2.34 54.75
CA PRO A 2 34.13 -2.59 56.17
C PRO A 2 34.23 -1.27 56.89
N LEU A 3 33.52 -1.15 58.01
CA LEU A 3 33.60 -0.06 58.96
C LEU A 3 34.44 -0.55 60.14
N GLY A 4 35.73 -0.14 60.20
CA GLY A 4 36.65 -0.50 61.28
C GLY A 4 36.91 0.68 62.22
N THR A 5 36.55 0.55 63.48
CA THR A 5 37.12 1.27 64.61
C THR A 5 37.79 0.24 65.49
N GLU A 6 38.89 0.60 66.17
CA GLU A 6 39.68 -0.34 66.96
C GLU A 6 38.83 -1.20 67.86
N GLY A 7 38.76 -2.52 67.54
CA GLY A 7 38.13 -3.53 68.36
C GLY A 7 36.80 -4.12 67.88
N ALA A 8 36.14 -3.61 66.81
CA ALA A 8 34.95 -4.23 66.27
C ALA A 8 34.91 -4.09 64.74
N SER A 9 34.94 -5.18 64.00
CA SER A 9 34.67 -5.21 62.56
C SER A 9 33.19 -5.42 62.36
N GLY A 10 32.52 -4.42 61.77
CA GLY A 10 31.13 -4.51 61.36
C GLY A 10 31.01 -4.47 59.86
N VAL A 11 30.02 -5.17 59.29
CA VAL A 11 29.64 -5.10 57.87
C VAL A 11 28.28 -4.38 57.81
N ALA A 12 28.25 -3.24 57.13
CA ALA A 12 26.99 -2.56 56.81
C ALA A 12 26.54 -3.01 55.40
N GLY A 13 25.37 -3.57 55.31
CA GLY A 13 24.68 -3.93 54.09
C GLY A 13 23.49 -3.02 53.83
N MET A 14 23.33 -2.49 52.63
CA MET A 14 22.11 -1.81 52.18
C MET A 14 21.36 -2.75 51.25
N ALA A 15 20.12 -3.08 51.60
CA ALA A 15 19.21 -3.80 50.72
C ALA A 15 18.26 -2.77 50.08
N ILE A 16 18.24 -2.73 48.78
CA ILE A 16 17.31 -1.90 48.02
C ILE A 16 16.23 -2.86 47.47
N ASP A 17 14.97 -2.57 47.79
CA ASP A 17 13.84 -3.33 47.23
C ASP A 17 13.69 -2.91 45.76
N VAL A 18 13.89 -3.86 44.85
CA VAL A 18 13.77 -3.69 43.41
C VAL A 18 12.57 -4.44 42.81
N GLN A 19 11.68 -4.98 43.66
CA GLN A 19 10.57 -5.82 43.21
C GLN A 19 9.62 -5.06 42.30
N ASP A 20 9.24 -3.84 42.64
CA ASP A 20 8.35 -2.99 41.83
C ASP A 20 8.98 -2.64 40.50
N LEU A 21 10.27 -2.34 40.50
CA LEU A 21 11.01 -2.02 39.27
C LEU A 21 11.14 -3.24 38.34
N THR A 22 11.39 -4.42 38.90
CA THR A 22 11.49 -5.66 38.12
C THR A 22 10.14 -6.10 37.59
N ALA A 23 9.06 -5.95 38.38
CA ALA A 23 7.70 -6.23 37.96
C ALA A 23 7.27 -5.31 36.81
N ALA A 24 7.42 -4.00 36.96
CA ALA A 24 7.13 -3.01 35.89
C ALA A 24 7.93 -3.27 34.61
N ARG A 25 9.22 -3.63 34.73
CA ARG A 25 10.07 -3.95 33.56
C ARG A 25 9.64 -5.23 32.88
N THR A 26 9.15 -6.22 33.63
CA THR A 26 8.65 -7.48 33.07
C THR A 26 7.35 -7.26 32.33
N GLU A 27 6.42 -6.52 32.94
CA GLU A 27 5.14 -6.16 32.33
C GLU A 27 5.34 -5.35 31.03
N PHE A 28 6.24 -4.36 31.04
CA PHE A 28 6.59 -3.59 29.86
C PHE A 28 7.17 -4.47 28.73
N ARG A 29 8.02 -5.43 29.07
CA ARG A 29 8.56 -6.39 28.09
C ARG A 29 7.46 -7.26 27.49
N GLN A 30 6.57 -7.81 28.33
CA GLN A 30 5.45 -8.64 27.86
C GLN A 30 4.53 -7.86 26.92
N LEU A 31 4.22 -6.60 27.24
CA LEU A 31 3.41 -5.74 26.39
C LEU A 31 4.11 -5.46 25.04
N SER A 32 5.40 -5.15 25.08
CA SER A 32 6.21 -4.91 23.88
C SER A 32 6.32 -6.16 23.00
N ASP A 33 6.49 -7.33 23.60
CA ASP A 33 6.57 -8.60 22.86
C ASP A 33 5.22 -8.97 22.24
N ALA A 34 4.12 -8.76 22.97
CA ALA A 34 2.77 -8.94 22.44
C ALA A 34 2.49 -8.00 21.26
N GLN A 35 2.86 -6.74 21.37
CA GLN A 35 2.72 -5.77 20.28
C GLN A 35 3.54 -6.18 19.03
N ARG A 36 4.79 -6.61 19.21
CA ARG A 36 5.63 -7.13 18.13
C ARG A 36 5.01 -8.36 17.48
N HIS A 37 4.46 -9.26 18.28
CA HIS A 37 3.81 -10.46 17.77
C HIS A 37 2.59 -10.10 16.90
N LEU A 38 1.74 -9.18 17.34
CA LEU A 38 0.60 -8.71 16.56
C LEU A 38 1.04 -8.07 15.23
N LEU A 39 2.08 -7.23 15.25
CA LEU A 39 2.60 -6.59 14.02
C LEU A 39 3.25 -7.61 13.05
N ASN A 40 3.71 -8.75 13.53
CA ASN A 40 4.23 -9.82 12.69
C ASN A 40 3.12 -10.70 12.07
N MET A 41 1.89 -10.66 12.60
CA MET A 41 0.75 -11.41 12.06
C MET A 41 0.05 -10.70 10.88
N ILE A 42 0.22 -9.38 10.74
CA ILE A 42 -0.33 -8.65 9.60
C ILE A 42 0.50 -8.92 8.34
N SER A 43 -0.15 -8.90 7.18
CA SER A 43 0.53 -9.10 5.88
C SER A 43 1.36 -7.89 5.42
N ALA A 44 1.11 -6.70 6.00
CA ALA A 44 1.80 -5.47 5.64
C ALA A 44 3.20 -5.40 6.28
N GLY A 45 4.17 -4.90 5.53
CA GLY A 45 5.49 -4.53 6.06
C GLY A 45 5.37 -3.26 6.90
N VAL A 46 5.82 -3.31 8.16
CA VAL A 46 5.80 -2.15 9.06
C VAL A 46 7.21 -1.87 9.55
N VAL A 47 7.62 -0.60 9.45
CA VAL A 47 8.90 -0.12 9.95
C VAL A 47 8.73 1.24 10.61
N GLN A 48 9.45 1.47 11.70
CA GLN A 48 9.43 2.73 12.44
C GLN A 48 10.85 3.24 12.63
N PHE A 49 11.01 4.54 12.42
CA PHE A 49 12.24 5.30 12.64
C PHE A 49 12.04 6.34 13.75
N GLY A 50 13.10 6.63 14.49
CA GLY A 50 13.13 7.69 15.48
C GLY A 50 13.33 9.09 14.88
N ALA A 51 13.26 10.11 15.74
CA ALA A 51 13.54 11.48 15.36
C ALA A 51 15.00 11.71 14.87
N ASP A 52 15.89 10.83 15.26
CA ASP A 52 17.29 10.75 14.82
C ASP A 52 17.45 9.96 13.51
N TYR A 53 16.35 9.63 12.84
CA TYR A 53 16.29 8.81 11.62
C TYR A 53 16.76 7.36 11.79
N SER A 54 17.12 6.91 13.00
CA SER A 54 17.54 5.54 13.25
C SER A 54 16.37 4.57 13.29
N LEU A 55 16.58 3.32 12.87
CA LEU A 55 15.59 2.26 12.91
C LEU A 55 15.26 1.89 14.36
N ILE A 56 13.98 1.98 14.73
CA ILE A 56 13.46 1.54 16.03
C ILE A 56 12.89 0.13 15.93
N PHE A 57 12.08 -0.11 14.88
CA PHE A 57 11.35 -1.35 14.73
C PHE A 57 11.15 -1.70 13.24
N ALA A 58 11.18 -2.99 12.94
CA ALA A 58 10.77 -3.55 11.65
C ALA A 58 10.13 -4.93 11.90
N ASN A 59 8.96 -5.18 11.30
CA ASN A 59 8.31 -6.47 11.40
C ASN A 59 8.84 -7.49 10.39
N LEU A 60 8.51 -8.78 10.57
CA LEU A 60 8.93 -9.85 9.66
C LEU A 60 8.44 -9.67 8.21
N PRO A 61 7.18 -9.24 7.94
CA PRO A 61 6.75 -8.95 6.58
C PRO A 61 7.61 -7.88 5.88
N PHE A 62 8.01 -6.81 6.57
CA PHE A 62 8.93 -5.81 6.03
C PHE A 62 10.27 -6.42 5.65
N GLN A 63 10.86 -7.23 6.52
CA GLN A 63 12.12 -7.89 6.26
C GLN A 63 12.07 -8.80 5.02
N ARG A 64 10.99 -9.58 4.87
CA ARG A 64 10.77 -10.47 3.72
C ARG A 64 10.56 -9.70 2.42
N LEU A 65 9.74 -8.65 2.47
CA LEU A 65 9.41 -7.82 1.30
C LEU A 65 10.66 -7.20 0.67
N PHE A 66 11.55 -6.68 1.51
CA PHE A 66 12.77 -6.00 1.08
C PHE A 66 14.04 -6.85 1.13
N ALA A 67 13.90 -8.15 1.44
CA ALA A 67 15.02 -9.11 1.53
C ALA A 67 16.11 -8.70 2.52
N PHE A 68 15.72 -8.15 3.67
CA PHE A 68 16.65 -7.78 4.74
C PHE A 68 17.02 -8.98 5.61
N ARG A 69 18.28 -9.00 6.08
CA ARG A 69 18.75 -9.94 7.10
C ARG A 69 18.57 -9.34 8.48
N ASP A 70 18.11 -10.14 9.44
CA ASP A 70 17.91 -9.72 10.84
C ASP A 70 19.12 -9.01 11.43
N GLN A 71 20.32 -9.56 11.21
CA GLN A 71 21.55 -9.03 11.73
C GLN A 71 21.79 -7.57 11.32
N TRP A 72 21.49 -7.23 10.07
CA TRP A 72 21.69 -5.88 9.56
C TRP A 72 20.71 -4.88 10.19
N LEU A 73 19.45 -5.27 10.45
CA LEU A 73 18.46 -4.42 11.10
C LEU A 73 18.77 -4.21 12.58
N THR A 74 19.46 -5.17 13.23
CA THR A 74 19.90 -5.05 14.64
C THR A 74 20.91 -3.91 14.83
N GLU A 75 21.66 -3.53 13.78
CA GLU A 75 22.57 -2.39 13.77
C GLU A 75 21.85 -1.03 13.81
N LYS A 76 20.51 -1.02 13.76
CA LYS A 76 19.66 0.18 13.72
C LYS A 76 20.09 1.18 12.62
N PRO A 77 20.09 0.76 11.36
CA PRO A 77 20.50 1.63 10.27
C PRO A 77 19.62 2.88 10.18
N GLU A 78 20.19 3.97 9.70
CA GLU A 78 19.45 5.19 9.41
C GLU A 78 18.51 5.00 8.20
N PHE A 79 17.46 5.78 8.11
CA PHE A 79 16.47 5.76 7.04
C PHE A 79 17.09 5.81 5.64
N ALA A 80 18.05 6.71 5.43
CA ALA A 80 18.77 6.82 4.15
C ALA A 80 19.46 5.51 3.77
N ARG A 81 20.15 4.85 4.74
CA ARG A 81 20.81 3.56 4.51
C ARG A 81 19.83 2.44 4.24
N VAL A 82 18.62 2.50 4.82
CA VAL A 82 17.57 1.52 4.54
C VAL A 82 17.11 1.65 3.09
N LEU A 83 16.87 2.88 2.60
CA LEU A 83 16.51 3.13 1.19
C LEU A 83 17.65 2.71 0.22
N ASP A 84 18.91 3.01 0.56
CA ASP A 84 20.06 2.58 -0.24
C ASP A 84 20.09 1.05 -0.37
N ARG A 85 19.88 0.34 0.73
CA ARG A 85 19.86 -1.13 0.74
C ARG A 85 18.66 -1.71 0.01
N MET A 86 17.47 -1.09 0.11
CA MET A 86 16.29 -1.47 -0.69
C MET A 86 16.61 -1.37 -2.19
N ARG A 87 17.31 -0.31 -2.60
CA ARG A 87 17.75 -0.12 -3.98
C ARG A 87 18.73 -1.20 -4.43
N GLU A 88 19.76 -1.49 -3.62
CA GLU A 88 20.73 -2.55 -3.88
C GLU A 88 20.06 -3.91 -4.07
N ASN A 89 18.98 -4.18 -3.30
CA ASN A 89 18.20 -5.41 -3.40
C ASN A 89 17.20 -5.40 -4.59
N GLY A 90 17.15 -4.33 -5.40
CA GLY A 90 16.17 -4.19 -6.49
C GLY A 90 14.73 -4.06 -6.01
N LYS A 91 14.52 -3.54 -4.80
CA LYS A 91 13.21 -3.43 -4.12
C LYS A 91 12.74 -1.98 -3.97
N LEU A 92 13.14 -1.12 -4.91
CA LEU A 92 12.62 0.23 -5.07
C LEU A 92 12.16 0.47 -6.50
N PRO A 93 11.26 1.44 -6.74
CA PRO A 93 10.92 1.89 -8.08
C PRO A 93 12.16 2.34 -8.86
N GLU A 94 12.14 2.16 -10.17
CA GLU A 94 13.17 2.71 -11.04
C GLU A 94 13.00 4.24 -11.12
N VAL A 95 13.99 4.96 -10.61
CA VAL A 95 14.00 6.42 -10.60
C VAL A 95 15.28 6.95 -11.25
N ARG A 96 15.17 8.05 -12.01
CA ARG A 96 16.32 8.65 -12.73
C ARG A 96 17.29 9.32 -11.79
N ASP A 97 16.78 10.04 -10.79
CA ASP A 97 17.57 10.76 -9.78
C ASP A 97 17.23 10.22 -8.40
N PHE A 98 17.97 9.19 -7.98
CA PHE A 98 17.77 8.56 -6.70
C PHE A 98 18.12 9.47 -5.49
N PRO A 99 19.19 10.28 -5.53
CA PRO A 99 19.46 11.22 -4.45
C PRO A 99 18.33 12.22 -4.21
N ALA A 100 17.78 12.81 -5.26
CA ALA A 100 16.63 13.70 -5.16
C ALA A 100 15.38 12.97 -4.62
N TRP A 101 15.09 11.79 -5.17
CA TRP A 101 13.97 10.94 -4.75
C TRP A 101 14.07 10.55 -3.27
N ARG A 102 15.26 10.20 -2.76
CA ARG A 102 15.50 9.90 -1.36
C ARG A 102 15.29 11.13 -0.48
N GLY A 103 15.84 12.29 -0.88
CA GLY A 103 15.67 13.55 -0.14
C GLY A 103 14.21 13.98 0.01
N GLU A 104 13.36 13.72 -1.01
CA GLU A 104 11.92 13.96 -0.89
C GLU A 104 11.28 13.10 0.20
N ARG A 105 11.70 11.83 0.36
CA ARG A 105 11.17 10.93 1.39
C ARG A 105 11.71 11.24 2.79
N GLU A 106 12.88 11.83 2.91
CA GLU A 106 13.37 12.38 4.17
C GLU A 106 12.47 13.51 4.69
N ASN A 107 11.79 14.24 3.80
CA ASN A 107 10.82 15.26 4.19
C ASN A 107 9.56 14.69 4.87
N TRP A 108 9.28 13.40 4.74
CA TRP A 108 8.16 12.75 5.44
C TRP A 108 8.26 12.88 6.96
N PHE A 109 9.46 12.91 7.52
CA PHE A 109 9.66 13.12 8.96
C PHE A 109 9.15 14.47 9.46
N ARG A 110 9.09 15.46 8.58
CA ARG A 110 8.71 16.85 8.88
C ARG A 110 7.33 17.23 8.36
N SER A 111 6.70 16.33 7.62
CA SER A 111 5.35 16.57 7.07
C SER A 111 4.33 16.65 8.22
N PRO A 112 3.40 17.63 8.21
CA PRO A 112 2.32 17.64 9.20
C PRO A 112 1.25 16.59 8.93
N GLU A 113 1.17 16.06 7.71
CA GLU A 113 0.16 15.13 7.26
C GLU A 113 0.79 13.82 6.75
N PRO A 114 0.06 12.70 6.85
CA PRO A 114 0.48 11.44 6.24
C PRO A 114 0.69 11.59 4.74
N SER A 115 1.67 10.88 4.21
CA SER A 115 1.93 10.79 2.77
C SER A 115 1.60 9.37 2.28
N GLU A 116 0.98 9.28 1.11
CA GLU A 116 0.67 8.00 0.47
C GLU A 116 1.27 7.96 -0.93
N GLU A 117 1.95 6.86 -1.25
CA GLU A 117 2.54 6.62 -2.57
C GLU A 117 2.23 5.20 -3.06
N ASN A 118 2.21 5.04 -4.38
CA ASN A 118 2.15 3.72 -5.02
C ASN A 118 3.50 3.45 -5.69
N TRP A 119 4.16 2.37 -5.28
CA TRP A 119 5.43 1.95 -5.84
C TRP A 119 5.24 0.73 -6.73
N LEU A 120 5.77 0.81 -7.95
CA LEU A 120 5.93 -0.34 -8.82
C LEU A 120 7.39 -0.76 -8.79
N LEU A 121 7.64 -1.95 -8.25
CA LEU A 121 8.98 -2.51 -8.17
C LEU A 121 9.39 -3.18 -9.49
N PRO A 122 10.70 -3.33 -9.76
CA PRO A 122 11.20 -3.96 -10.98
C PRO A 122 10.74 -5.40 -11.19
N ASP A 123 10.41 -6.12 -10.10
CA ASP A 123 9.88 -7.47 -10.15
C ASP A 123 8.36 -7.55 -10.40
N GLY A 124 7.71 -6.40 -10.65
CA GLY A 124 6.27 -6.31 -10.90
C GLY A 124 5.41 -6.23 -9.63
N THR A 125 6.01 -6.14 -8.44
CA THR A 125 5.28 -5.95 -7.19
C THR A 125 4.69 -4.54 -7.12
N HIS A 126 3.41 -4.43 -6.82
CA HIS A 126 2.70 -3.17 -6.57
C HIS A 126 2.58 -2.94 -5.07
N LEU A 127 3.27 -1.92 -4.55
CA LEU A 127 3.18 -1.56 -3.14
C LEU A 127 2.41 -0.26 -2.96
N ARG A 128 1.50 -0.25 -2.00
CA ARG A 128 0.99 0.98 -1.41
C ARG A 128 1.85 1.31 -0.20
N VAL A 129 2.44 2.49 -0.18
CA VAL A 129 3.32 2.98 0.88
C VAL A 129 2.62 4.09 1.61
N LEU A 130 2.41 3.93 2.90
CA LEU A 130 1.87 4.96 3.78
C LEU A 130 2.99 5.41 4.72
N ALA A 131 3.28 6.72 4.71
CA ALA A 131 4.25 7.35 5.58
C ALA A 131 3.50 8.23 6.59
N GLN A 132 3.60 7.86 7.87
CA GLN A 132 2.92 8.53 8.97
C GLN A 132 3.95 9.14 9.91
N PRO A 133 4.10 10.47 9.96
CA PRO A 133 4.88 11.12 11.00
C PRO A 133 4.32 10.82 12.38
N VAL A 134 5.18 10.60 13.37
CA VAL A 134 4.76 10.38 14.76
C VAL A 134 5.11 11.57 15.63
N PRO A 135 4.34 11.82 16.73
CA PRO A 135 4.46 13.04 17.52
C PRO A 135 5.83 13.30 18.13
N ASP A 136 6.63 12.27 18.33
CA ASP A 136 8.00 12.33 18.86
C ASP A 136 9.06 12.72 17.80
N GLY A 137 8.62 13.07 16.58
CA GLY A 137 9.47 13.45 15.46
C GLY A 137 9.99 12.28 14.62
N GLY A 138 9.55 11.07 14.90
CA GLY A 138 9.86 9.87 14.12
C GLY A 138 8.94 9.67 12.91
N LEU A 139 9.09 8.53 12.24
CA LEU A 139 8.33 8.15 11.06
C LEU A 139 7.91 6.67 11.12
N LEU A 140 6.63 6.41 10.93
CA LEU A 140 6.08 5.07 10.73
C LEU A 140 5.79 4.87 9.24
N LEU A 141 6.31 3.79 8.65
CA LEU A 141 6.00 3.38 7.29
C LEU A 141 5.25 2.06 7.28
N ILE A 142 4.23 1.98 6.44
CA ILE A 142 3.44 0.77 6.19
C ILE A 142 3.49 0.48 4.69
N PHE A 143 3.85 -0.76 4.34
CA PHE A 143 3.97 -1.26 2.98
C PHE A 143 2.93 -2.36 2.77
N GLU A 144 1.93 -2.09 1.96
CA GLU A 144 0.90 -3.07 1.58
C GLU A 144 1.19 -3.60 0.18
N ASP A 145 1.34 -4.92 0.05
CA ASP A 145 1.41 -5.56 -1.27
C ASP A 145 0.01 -5.63 -1.88
N ARG A 146 -0.17 -4.93 -2.97
CA ARG A 146 -1.43 -4.86 -3.75
C ARG A 146 -1.30 -5.47 -5.14
N THR A 147 -0.30 -6.33 -5.33
CA THR A 147 -0.01 -6.93 -6.64
C THR A 147 -1.19 -7.74 -7.16
N GLU A 148 -1.80 -8.56 -6.33
CA GLU A 148 -2.97 -9.37 -6.71
C GLU A 148 -4.16 -8.49 -7.12
N GLN A 149 -4.45 -7.43 -6.33
CA GLN A 149 -5.53 -6.49 -6.64
C GLN A 149 -5.28 -5.76 -7.97
N ALA A 150 -4.04 -5.34 -8.21
CA ALA A 150 -3.66 -4.66 -9.45
C ALA A 150 -3.77 -5.61 -10.66
N GLN A 151 -3.36 -6.87 -10.52
CA GLN A 151 -3.47 -7.88 -11.57
C GLN A 151 -4.93 -8.22 -11.88
N LEU A 152 -5.77 -8.39 -10.86
CA LEU A 152 -7.21 -8.63 -11.05
C LEU A 152 -7.90 -7.46 -11.74
N ALA A 153 -7.60 -6.22 -11.34
CA ALA A 153 -8.12 -5.03 -12.00
C ALA A 153 -7.71 -4.96 -13.46
N SER A 154 -6.43 -5.20 -13.77
CA SER A 154 -5.91 -5.22 -15.15
C SER A 154 -6.55 -6.33 -15.99
N ALA A 155 -6.68 -7.54 -15.45
CA ALA A 155 -7.31 -8.66 -16.15
C ALA A 155 -8.79 -8.36 -16.48
N ARG A 156 -9.52 -7.77 -15.52
CA ARG A 156 -10.90 -7.31 -15.74
C ARG A 156 -10.99 -6.28 -16.87
N ASP A 157 -10.11 -5.29 -16.85
CA ASP A 157 -10.11 -4.24 -17.87
C ASP A 157 -9.78 -4.78 -19.27
N ILE A 158 -8.84 -5.74 -19.36
CA ILE A 158 -8.53 -6.43 -20.61
C ILE A 158 -9.76 -7.20 -21.11
N LEU A 159 -10.43 -7.96 -20.24
CA LEU A 159 -11.63 -8.71 -20.62
C LEU A 159 -12.76 -7.79 -21.12
N LEU A 160 -12.96 -6.65 -20.48
CA LEU A 160 -13.94 -5.67 -20.90
C LEU A 160 -13.60 -5.08 -22.29
N ARG A 161 -12.32 -4.71 -22.51
CA ARG A 161 -11.85 -4.20 -23.81
C ARG A 161 -11.97 -5.24 -24.92
N VAL A 162 -11.57 -6.48 -24.66
CA VAL A 162 -11.69 -7.58 -25.64
C VAL A 162 -13.15 -7.81 -25.98
N ARG A 163 -14.05 -7.85 -24.97
CA ARG A 163 -15.49 -7.99 -25.19
C ARG A 163 -16.03 -6.87 -26.07
N THR A 164 -15.73 -5.63 -25.76
CA THR A 164 -16.19 -4.47 -26.54
C THR A 164 -15.64 -4.52 -27.97
N ALA A 165 -14.32 -4.73 -28.12
CA ALA A 165 -13.69 -4.80 -29.43
C ALA A 165 -14.25 -5.94 -30.29
N THR A 166 -14.50 -7.13 -29.69
CA THR A 166 -15.09 -8.25 -30.43
C THR A 166 -16.51 -7.93 -30.86
N PHE A 167 -17.30 -7.31 -29.97
CA PHE A 167 -18.69 -6.92 -30.24
C PHE A 167 -18.81 -5.85 -31.32
N ASP A 168 -17.91 -4.87 -31.33
CA ASP A 168 -17.86 -3.80 -32.32
C ASP A 168 -17.31 -4.23 -33.69
N ASN A 169 -16.56 -5.33 -33.73
CA ASN A 169 -16.03 -5.89 -34.98
C ASN A 169 -16.92 -6.96 -35.62
N LEU A 170 -18.11 -7.22 -35.04
CA LEU A 170 -19.09 -8.09 -35.69
C LEU A 170 -19.64 -7.43 -36.97
N PHE A 171 -19.81 -8.23 -38.01
CA PHE A 171 -20.33 -7.77 -39.31
C PHE A 171 -21.86 -7.61 -39.31
N GLU A 172 -22.52 -7.80 -38.20
CA GLU A 172 -23.96 -7.67 -38.00
C GLU A 172 -24.28 -6.54 -37.04
N ALA A 173 -25.30 -5.74 -37.37
CA ALA A 173 -25.83 -4.70 -36.49
C ALA A 173 -26.59 -5.37 -35.32
N ILE A 174 -26.06 -5.29 -34.11
CA ILE A 174 -26.62 -5.92 -32.93
C ILE A 174 -27.07 -4.88 -31.91
N ALA A 175 -28.28 -5.07 -31.40
CA ALA A 175 -28.82 -4.34 -30.27
C ALA A 175 -29.61 -5.29 -29.35
N VAL A 176 -29.44 -5.11 -28.05
CA VAL A 176 -30.14 -5.88 -27.01
C VAL A 176 -30.94 -4.92 -26.17
N PHE A 177 -32.22 -5.21 -26.00
CA PHE A 177 -33.11 -4.46 -25.14
C PHE A 177 -33.39 -5.26 -23.86
N ALA A 178 -33.42 -4.56 -22.72
CA ALA A 178 -33.77 -5.13 -21.44
C ALA A 178 -35.27 -5.42 -21.36
N ALA A 179 -35.76 -6.12 -20.32
CA ALA A 179 -37.12 -6.50 -20.13
C ALA A 179 -38.10 -5.28 -20.04
N ASP A 180 -37.59 -4.12 -19.65
CA ASP A 180 -38.34 -2.86 -19.59
C ASP A 180 -38.40 -2.12 -20.95
N GLY A 181 -37.83 -2.73 -22.02
CA GLY A 181 -37.77 -2.18 -23.36
C GLY A 181 -36.66 -1.13 -23.57
N ARG A 182 -35.77 -0.93 -22.63
CA ARG A 182 -34.65 0.00 -22.79
C ARG A 182 -33.46 -0.67 -23.48
N LEU A 183 -32.81 0.08 -24.36
CA LEU A 183 -31.57 -0.34 -25.02
C LEU A 183 -30.49 -0.60 -23.96
N SER A 184 -30.00 -1.82 -23.89
CA SER A 184 -29.00 -2.25 -22.89
C SER A 184 -27.60 -2.33 -23.48
N ILE A 185 -27.50 -2.98 -24.65
CA ILE A 185 -26.22 -3.21 -25.35
C ILE A 185 -26.45 -2.97 -26.84
N TRP A 186 -25.50 -2.34 -27.49
CA TRP A 186 -25.47 -2.19 -28.97
C TRP A 186 -24.01 -2.18 -29.44
N ASN A 187 -23.79 -2.56 -30.69
CA ASN A 187 -22.48 -2.43 -31.30
C ASN A 187 -22.42 -1.19 -32.22
N ARG A 188 -21.20 -0.85 -32.61
CA ARG A 188 -20.94 0.29 -33.48
C ARG A 188 -21.72 0.19 -34.81
N LEU A 189 -21.77 -0.99 -35.40
CA LEU A 189 -22.45 -1.20 -36.66
C LEU A 189 -23.97 -0.93 -36.56
N PHE A 190 -24.61 -1.22 -35.41
CA PHE A 190 -25.99 -0.86 -35.16
C PHE A 190 -26.18 0.66 -35.17
N ALA A 191 -25.34 1.40 -34.48
CA ALA A 191 -25.38 2.86 -34.45
C ALA A 191 -25.22 3.46 -35.87
N GLU A 192 -24.22 3.00 -36.61
CA GLU A 192 -23.91 3.45 -37.98
C GLU A 192 -25.04 3.07 -38.97
N THR A 193 -25.52 1.82 -38.96
CA THR A 193 -26.57 1.34 -39.87
C THR A 193 -27.87 2.11 -39.71
N TRP A 194 -28.22 2.50 -38.51
CA TRP A 194 -29.46 3.22 -38.23
C TRP A 194 -29.24 4.73 -38.09
N GLY A 195 -28.04 5.25 -38.24
CA GLY A 195 -27.70 6.67 -38.14
C GLY A 195 -28.08 7.25 -36.76
N LEU A 196 -27.90 6.48 -35.71
CA LEU A 196 -28.24 6.88 -34.34
C LEU A 196 -27.03 7.51 -33.65
N PRO A 197 -27.11 8.79 -33.22
CA PRO A 197 -26.01 9.45 -32.53
C PRO A 197 -25.73 8.82 -31.17
N ASP A 198 -24.46 8.73 -30.77
CA ASP A 198 -24.04 8.20 -29.47
C ASP A 198 -24.71 8.91 -28.29
N GLU A 199 -24.96 10.21 -28.43
CA GLU A 199 -25.67 11.03 -27.41
C GLU A 199 -27.06 10.52 -27.08
N ILE A 200 -27.74 9.89 -28.05
CA ILE A 200 -29.07 9.26 -27.86
C ILE A 200 -28.89 7.88 -27.23
N LEU A 201 -27.95 7.08 -27.76
CA LEU A 201 -27.76 5.70 -27.35
C LEU A 201 -27.26 5.58 -25.90
N ILE A 202 -26.37 6.47 -25.46
CA ILE A 202 -25.83 6.53 -24.09
C ILE A 202 -26.92 6.75 -23.02
N ARG A 203 -28.05 7.34 -23.40
CA ARG A 203 -29.20 7.53 -22.49
C ARG A 203 -30.05 6.27 -22.29
N HIS A 204 -29.65 5.16 -22.94
CA HIS A 204 -30.39 3.90 -22.91
C HIS A 204 -31.86 4.08 -23.26
N PRO A 205 -32.18 4.64 -24.45
CA PRO A 205 -33.57 4.95 -24.85
C PRO A 205 -34.41 3.68 -24.94
N ARG A 206 -35.73 3.85 -24.84
CA ARG A 206 -36.65 2.76 -25.07
C ARG A 206 -36.76 2.48 -26.58
N LEU A 207 -37.20 1.26 -26.92
CA LEU A 207 -37.38 0.86 -28.31
C LEU A 207 -38.37 1.78 -29.04
N ASP A 208 -39.45 2.20 -28.38
CA ASP A 208 -40.45 3.11 -28.92
C ASP A 208 -39.91 4.52 -29.22
N GLU A 209 -38.88 4.97 -28.50
CA GLU A 209 -38.20 6.24 -28.72
C GLU A 209 -37.27 6.22 -29.94
N ILE A 210 -36.61 5.10 -30.23
CA ILE A 210 -35.66 4.99 -31.35
C ILE A 210 -36.24 4.48 -32.64
N LEU A 211 -37.35 3.72 -32.62
CA LEU A 211 -38.03 3.24 -33.82
C LEU A 211 -38.39 4.37 -34.83
N PRO A 212 -38.89 5.56 -34.42
CA PRO A 212 -39.16 6.65 -35.34
C PRO A 212 -37.87 7.20 -36.01
N LEU A 213 -36.71 7.15 -35.32
CA LEU A 213 -35.44 7.60 -35.87
C LEU A 213 -34.93 6.59 -36.89
N MET A 214 -35.00 5.29 -36.58
CA MET A 214 -34.61 4.20 -37.50
C MET A 214 -35.49 4.22 -38.76
N SER A 215 -36.82 4.45 -38.63
CA SER A 215 -37.72 4.50 -39.80
C SER A 215 -37.44 5.63 -40.76
N LYS A 216 -36.87 6.75 -40.29
CA LYS A 216 -36.45 7.85 -41.19
C LYS A 216 -35.22 7.47 -42.02
N HIS A 217 -34.41 6.58 -41.52
CA HIS A 217 -33.17 6.12 -42.22
C HIS A 217 -33.49 5.12 -43.34
N LEU A 218 -34.54 4.29 -43.16
CA LEU A 218 -35.02 3.33 -44.15
C LEU A 218 -35.70 3.99 -45.40
N LYS A 219 -36.07 5.25 -45.29
CA LYS A 219 -36.76 5.97 -46.39
C LYS A 219 -35.81 6.76 -47.30
N LYS A 220 -34.51 6.65 -47.08
CA LYS A 220 -33.43 7.16 -47.96
C LYS A 220 -32.80 6.03 -48.74
#